data_d1e6a829eb7cd204995ca6af47bacc53
#
_entry.id   d1e6a829eb7cd204995ca6af47bacc53
#
_cell.length_a   1.000
_cell.length_b   1.000
_cell.length_c   1.000
_cell.angle_alpha   90.00
_cell.angle_beta   90.00
_cell.angle_gamma   90.00
#
_symmetry.space_group_name_H-M   'P 1'
#
loop_
_entity.id
_entity.type
_entity.pdbx_description
1 polymer ?
#
loop_
_entity_poly.entity_id
_entity_poly.type
_entity_poly.pdbx_seq_one_letter_code
_entity_poly.pdbx_strand_id
1 'polypeptide(L)'
;MRTGSISRKTNETSIEVELNLDGTGVYDVSTGIGFLDHMLEQLSRHSLIDLKVKAVGDLHIDQHHTTEDTGIAVGEAVLKALGDKRGITRYGSAYAPMDETLTRCALDISGRPYFVWKVGLTMPRLGEWDTELIEHWFHSFATAAGITLHVENLYGSNNHHIVESCYKALARALRQAVEIDPRKADAIPSTKGML
;
A
#
# COMPACT_ATOMS: atom_id res chain seq x y z
N MET A 1 11.44 17.17 -1.61
CA MET A 1 10.06 16.63 -1.59
C MET A 1 10.00 15.47 -2.57
N ARG A 2 9.73 14.27 -2.09
CA ARG A 2 9.74 13.03 -2.87
C ARG A 2 8.30 12.73 -3.34
N THR A 3 8.01 13.05 -4.59
CA THR A 3 6.67 12.94 -5.15
C THR A 3 6.62 11.96 -6.32
N GLY A 4 5.50 11.26 -6.47
CA GLY A 4 5.20 10.36 -7.58
C GLY A 4 3.82 10.69 -8.16
N SER A 5 3.72 10.69 -9.48
CA SER A 5 2.48 10.94 -10.20
C SER A 5 2.36 9.93 -11.33
N ILE A 6 1.25 9.21 -11.37
CA ILE A 6 0.94 8.17 -12.33
C ILE A 6 -0.42 8.47 -12.98
N SER A 7 -0.47 8.34 -14.28
CA SER A 7 -1.71 8.30 -15.05
C SER A 7 -1.71 7.00 -15.86
N ARG A 8 -2.59 6.08 -15.49
CA ARG A 8 -2.72 4.75 -16.11
C ARG A 8 -4.09 4.64 -16.76
N LYS A 9 -4.10 4.33 -18.04
CA LYS A 9 -5.34 4.14 -18.79
C LYS A 9 -5.28 2.86 -19.60
N THR A 10 -6.28 2.01 -19.44
CA THR A 10 -6.53 0.80 -20.21
C THR A 10 -7.91 0.88 -20.87
N ASN A 11 -8.37 -0.20 -21.47
CA ASN A 11 -9.77 -0.29 -21.93
C ASN A 11 -10.75 -0.52 -20.75
N GLU A 12 -10.26 -0.93 -19.60
CA GLU A 12 -11.04 -1.34 -18.43
C GLU A 12 -11.06 -0.25 -17.35
N THR A 13 -9.97 0.50 -17.20
CA THR A 13 -9.80 1.48 -16.14
C THR A 13 -9.10 2.77 -16.60
N SER A 14 -9.37 3.86 -15.88
CA SER A 14 -8.62 5.11 -15.97
C SER A 14 -8.29 5.56 -14.55
N ILE A 15 -7.00 5.58 -14.20
CA ILE A 15 -6.55 5.82 -12.84
C ILE A 15 -5.49 6.92 -12.81
N GLU A 16 -5.68 7.87 -11.92
CA GLU A 16 -4.72 8.93 -11.63
C GLU A 16 -4.32 8.85 -10.16
N VAL A 17 -3.01 8.85 -9.91
CA VAL A 17 -2.42 8.86 -8.57
C VAL A 17 -1.43 10.01 -8.46
N GLU A 18 -1.54 10.80 -7.40
CA GLU A 18 -0.54 11.76 -6.96
C GLU A 18 -0.15 11.41 -5.52
N LEU A 19 1.15 11.35 -5.25
CA LEU A 19 1.67 10.91 -3.97
C LEU A 19 2.86 11.77 -3.54
N ASN A 20 2.94 12.06 -2.23
CA ASN A 20 4.09 12.72 -1.61
C ASN A 20 4.54 11.94 -0.37
N LEU A 21 5.73 11.32 -0.42
CA LEU A 21 6.29 10.57 0.71
C LEU A 21 6.61 11.45 1.92
N ASP A 22 6.86 12.74 1.70
CA ASP A 22 7.19 13.72 2.74
C ASP A 22 5.96 14.54 3.17
N GLY A 23 4.78 13.93 3.11
CA GLY A 23 3.50 14.54 3.40
C GLY A 23 3.12 14.55 4.89
N THR A 24 1.83 14.78 5.14
CA THR A 24 1.23 14.82 6.48
C THR A 24 0.01 13.90 6.61
N GLY A 25 -0.22 13.04 5.61
CA GLY A 25 -1.35 12.11 5.56
C GLY A 25 -2.66 12.77 5.10
N VAL A 26 -2.55 13.72 4.18
CA VAL A 26 -3.72 14.31 3.50
C VAL A 26 -4.13 13.38 2.37
N TYR A 27 -5.43 13.12 2.23
CA TYR A 27 -5.95 12.24 1.20
C TYR A 27 -7.14 12.81 0.44
N ASP A 28 -7.27 12.38 -0.82
CA ASP A 28 -8.42 12.63 -1.68
C ASP A 28 -8.60 11.40 -2.57
N VAL A 29 -9.44 10.45 -2.11
CA VAL A 29 -9.58 9.12 -2.71
C VAL A 29 -10.98 8.92 -3.26
N SER A 30 -11.07 8.39 -4.47
CA SER A 30 -12.33 8.01 -5.11
C SER A 30 -12.06 6.92 -6.15
N THR A 31 -12.38 5.67 -5.80
CA THR A 31 -12.23 4.51 -6.69
C THR A 31 -13.57 3.96 -7.18
N GLY A 32 -14.67 4.39 -6.57
CA GLY A 32 -15.98 3.80 -6.78
C GLY A 32 -16.24 2.56 -5.92
N ILE A 33 -15.25 2.11 -5.13
CA ILE A 33 -15.34 0.98 -4.19
C ILE A 33 -15.16 1.54 -2.78
N GLY A 34 -16.27 1.78 -2.07
CA GLY A 34 -16.26 2.54 -0.82
C GLY A 34 -15.33 1.96 0.26
N PHE A 35 -15.23 0.62 0.38
CA PHE A 35 -14.34 0.03 1.37
C PHE A 35 -12.86 0.15 0.96
N LEU A 36 -12.53 0.08 -0.33
CA LEU A 36 -11.18 0.35 -0.83
C LEU A 36 -10.79 1.82 -0.60
N ASP A 37 -11.71 2.76 -0.85
CA ASP A 37 -11.49 4.18 -0.56
C ASP A 37 -11.10 4.36 0.91
N HIS A 38 -11.89 3.79 1.83
CA HIS A 38 -11.61 3.82 3.26
C HIS A 38 -10.23 3.22 3.61
N MET A 39 -9.84 2.11 2.97
CA MET A 39 -8.53 1.50 3.20
C MET A 39 -7.36 2.37 2.71
N LEU A 40 -7.51 3.02 1.57
CA LEU A 40 -6.48 3.94 1.05
C LEU A 40 -6.37 5.22 1.90
N GLU A 41 -7.48 5.69 2.48
CA GLU A 41 -7.47 6.76 3.49
C GLU A 41 -6.69 6.36 4.74
N GLN A 42 -6.87 5.11 5.24
CA GLN A 42 -6.08 4.57 6.35
C GLN A 42 -4.59 4.48 5.98
N LEU A 43 -4.29 4.02 4.76
CA LEU A 43 -2.91 3.97 4.26
C LEU A 43 -2.25 5.35 4.30
N SER A 44 -2.90 6.36 3.73
CA SER A 44 -2.41 7.75 3.74
C SER A 44 -2.24 8.29 5.16
N ARG A 45 -3.30 8.24 5.96
CA ARG A 45 -3.34 8.83 7.30
C ARG A 45 -2.25 8.27 8.22
N HIS A 46 -2.05 6.96 8.22
CA HIS A 46 -1.12 6.30 9.14
C HIS A 46 0.32 6.23 8.64
N SER A 47 0.53 6.35 7.32
CA SER A 47 1.88 6.47 6.75
C SER A 47 2.42 7.91 6.74
N LEU A 48 1.55 8.91 6.91
CA LEU A 48 1.80 10.34 6.66
C LEU A 48 2.14 10.66 5.21
N ILE A 49 1.92 9.74 4.28
CA ILE A 49 2.04 9.97 2.85
C ILE A 49 0.78 10.73 2.39
N ASP A 50 0.94 11.87 1.74
CA ASP A 50 -0.19 12.50 1.07
C ASP A 50 -0.54 11.66 -0.15
N LEU A 51 -1.83 11.36 -0.34
CA LEU A 51 -2.30 10.44 -1.36
C LEU A 51 -3.59 10.95 -2.03
N LYS A 52 -3.53 11.18 -3.33
CA LYS A 52 -4.71 11.40 -4.15
C LYS A 52 -4.87 10.27 -5.14
N VAL A 53 -6.04 9.66 -5.18
CA VAL A 53 -6.39 8.56 -6.10
C VAL A 53 -7.74 8.85 -6.72
N LYS A 54 -7.78 8.88 -8.04
CA LYS A 54 -9.02 8.96 -8.83
C LYS A 54 -9.04 7.79 -9.79
N ALA A 55 -10.01 6.91 -9.64
CA ALA A 55 -10.19 5.76 -10.51
C ALA A 55 -11.61 5.70 -11.06
N VAL A 56 -11.69 5.40 -12.35
CA VAL A 56 -12.92 5.06 -13.05
C VAL A 56 -12.66 3.72 -13.72
N GLY A 57 -13.39 2.69 -13.31
CA GLY A 57 -13.26 1.34 -13.85
C GLY A 57 -14.60 0.76 -14.28
N ASP A 58 -14.56 -0.40 -14.87
CA ASP A 58 -15.69 -1.18 -15.38
C ASP A 58 -16.43 -1.95 -14.27
N LEU A 59 -16.80 -1.26 -13.19
CA LEU A 59 -17.46 -1.81 -12.00
C LEU A 59 -18.77 -2.55 -12.28
N HIS A 60 -19.33 -2.36 -13.47
CA HIS A 60 -20.51 -3.11 -13.93
C HIS A 60 -20.18 -4.58 -14.24
N ILE A 61 -18.92 -4.92 -14.44
CA ILE A 61 -18.42 -6.29 -14.54
C ILE A 61 -18.21 -6.86 -13.12
N ASP A 62 -17.21 -6.34 -12.42
CA ASP A 62 -16.92 -6.56 -11.01
C ASP A 62 -15.89 -5.53 -10.51
N GLN A 63 -15.34 -5.70 -9.30
CA GLN A 63 -14.35 -4.80 -8.75
C GLN A 63 -12.89 -5.22 -9.03
N HIS A 64 -12.65 -6.31 -9.76
CA HIS A 64 -11.31 -6.90 -9.94
C HIS A 64 -10.34 -5.92 -10.61
N HIS A 65 -10.67 -5.47 -11.83
CA HIS A 65 -9.79 -4.61 -12.61
C HIS A 65 -9.48 -3.30 -11.89
N THR A 66 -10.49 -2.68 -11.27
CA THR A 66 -10.29 -1.43 -10.52
C THR A 66 -9.40 -1.64 -9.29
N THR A 67 -9.57 -2.75 -8.58
CA THR A 67 -8.73 -3.10 -7.42
C THR A 67 -7.28 -3.34 -7.84
N GLU A 68 -7.05 -4.19 -8.83
CA GLU A 68 -5.72 -4.52 -9.32
C GLU A 68 -4.98 -3.28 -9.83
N ASP A 69 -5.59 -2.56 -10.75
CA ASP A 69 -4.96 -1.40 -11.39
C ASP A 69 -4.73 -0.25 -10.41
N THR A 70 -5.57 -0.09 -9.38
CA THR A 70 -5.33 0.86 -8.29
C THR A 70 -4.11 0.46 -7.47
N GLY A 71 -3.96 -0.84 -7.15
CA GLY A 71 -2.77 -1.36 -6.48
C GLY A 71 -1.49 -1.11 -7.28
N ILE A 72 -1.52 -1.39 -8.58
CA ILE A 72 -0.42 -1.12 -9.51
C ILE A 72 -0.07 0.37 -9.51
N ALA A 73 -1.05 1.24 -9.74
CA ALA A 73 -0.80 2.68 -9.89
C ALA A 73 -0.25 3.31 -8.60
N VAL A 74 -0.75 2.91 -7.42
CA VAL A 74 -0.22 3.37 -6.12
C VAL A 74 1.20 2.84 -5.92
N GLY A 75 1.47 1.57 -6.25
CA GLY A 75 2.81 0.97 -6.17
C GLY A 75 3.83 1.68 -7.07
N GLU A 76 3.47 1.95 -8.32
CA GLU A 76 4.30 2.71 -9.27
C GLU A 76 4.56 4.15 -8.79
N ALA A 77 3.56 4.80 -8.18
CA ALA A 77 3.72 6.14 -7.62
C ALA A 77 4.71 6.15 -6.45
N VAL A 78 4.65 5.14 -5.57
CA VAL A 78 5.63 4.95 -4.49
C VAL A 78 7.04 4.73 -5.06
N LEU A 79 7.19 3.83 -6.02
CA LEU A 79 8.48 3.56 -6.67
C LEU A 79 9.07 4.81 -7.30
N LYS A 80 8.26 5.58 -8.01
CA LYS A 80 8.65 6.84 -8.65
C LYS A 80 9.08 7.90 -7.62
N ALA A 81 8.34 8.02 -6.51
CA ALA A 81 8.66 8.97 -5.44
C ALA A 81 9.92 8.60 -4.67
N LEU A 82 10.26 7.31 -4.57
CA LEU A 82 11.49 6.82 -3.93
C LEU A 82 12.75 7.19 -4.73
N GLY A 83 12.65 7.41 -6.03
CA GLY A 83 13.78 7.77 -6.88
C GLY A 83 14.94 6.76 -6.77
N ASP A 84 16.14 7.24 -6.46
CA ASP A 84 17.35 6.42 -6.31
C ASP A 84 17.48 5.72 -4.95
N LYS A 85 16.50 5.90 -4.06
CA LYS A 85 16.41 5.26 -2.73
C LYS A 85 17.58 5.62 -1.78
N ARG A 86 18.26 6.75 -2.01
CA ARG A 86 19.34 7.21 -1.13
C ARG A 86 18.79 7.65 0.22
N GLY A 87 19.53 7.32 1.26
CA GLY A 87 19.27 7.76 2.62
C GLY A 87 18.04 7.16 3.30
N ILE A 88 17.23 6.34 2.61
CA ILE A 88 16.04 5.74 3.23
C ILE A 88 16.42 4.71 4.30
N THR A 89 15.53 4.48 5.27
CA THR A 89 15.68 3.42 6.26
C THR A 89 15.62 2.04 5.61
N ARG A 90 14.85 1.88 4.51
CA ARG A 90 14.70 0.70 3.68
C ARG A 90 13.80 -0.37 4.28
N TYR A 91 14.02 -0.76 5.53
CA TYR A 91 13.21 -1.76 6.23
C TYR A 91 12.17 -1.07 7.12
N GLY A 92 10.98 -1.64 7.16
CA GLY A 92 9.95 -1.21 8.09
C GLY A 92 9.14 -2.40 8.59
N SER A 93 8.71 -2.32 9.84
CA SER A 93 7.82 -3.31 10.42
C SER A 93 6.88 -2.67 11.44
N ALA A 94 5.65 -3.15 11.51
CA ALA A 94 4.69 -2.66 12.47
C ALA A 94 3.72 -3.74 12.90
N TYR A 95 3.28 -3.64 14.15
CA TYR A 95 2.08 -4.28 14.65
C TYR A 95 0.96 -3.24 14.69
N ALA A 96 -0.22 -3.61 14.23
CA ALA A 96 -1.42 -2.79 14.30
C ALA A 96 -2.53 -3.56 15.04
N PRO A 97 -2.81 -3.21 16.28
CA PRO A 97 -3.98 -3.71 16.99
C PRO A 97 -5.22 -2.92 16.54
N MET A 98 -6.35 -3.59 16.47
CA MET A 98 -7.66 -3.00 16.30
C MET A 98 -8.68 -3.84 17.06
N ASP A 99 -9.06 -3.37 18.25
CA ASP A 99 -9.87 -4.09 19.23
C ASP A 99 -9.35 -5.53 19.45
N GLU A 100 -10.10 -6.56 19.03
CA GLU A 100 -9.78 -7.98 19.20
C GLU A 100 -8.74 -8.50 18.18
N THR A 101 -8.34 -7.68 17.21
CA THR A 101 -7.49 -8.07 16.10
C THR A 101 -6.07 -7.56 16.26
N LEU A 102 -5.09 -8.38 15.90
CA LEU A 102 -3.69 -7.98 15.78
C LEU A 102 -3.10 -8.45 14.46
N THR A 103 -2.57 -7.51 13.69
CA THR A 103 -1.85 -7.80 12.44
C THR A 103 -0.43 -7.27 12.52
N ARG A 104 0.53 -8.00 11.92
CA ARG A 104 1.89 -7.54 11.69
C ARG A 104 2.18 -7.40 10.22
N CYS A 105 3.00 -6.40 9.89
CA CYS A 105 3.54 -6.18 8.56
C CYS A 105 5.04 -5.95 8.65
N ALA A 106 5.80 -6.53 7.71
CA ALA A 106 7.22 -6.26 7.53
C ALA A 106 7.52 -6.11 6.04
N LEU A 107 8.35 -5.11 5.69
CA LEU A 107 8.71 -4.86 4.31
C LEU A 107 10.19 -4.47 4.14
N ASP A 108 10.70 -4.73 2.94
CA ASP A 108 12.02 -4.32 2.46
C ASP A 108 11.88 -3.64 1.10
N ILE A 109 12.30 -2.38 1.00
CA ILE A 109 12.37 -1.64 -0.27
C ILE A 109 13.61 -2.12 -1.04
N SER A 110 13.54 -3.37 -1.49
CA SER A 110 14.70 -4.11 -2.03
C SER A 110 14.89 -3.97 -3.55
N GLY A 111 13.91 -3.42 -4.28
CA GLY A 111 13.86 -3.49 -5.73
C GLY A 111 13.52 -4.89 -6.28
N ARG A 112 13.25 -5.85 -5.42
CA ARG A 112 12.88 -7.24 -5.75
C ARG A 112 11.49 -7.54 -5.17
N PRO A 113 10.44 -7.55 -5.99
CA PRO A 113 9.10 -7.80 -5.50
C PRO A 113 8.97 -9.25 -4.99
N TYR A 114 8.44 -9.38 -3.80
CA TYR A 114 7.99 -10.65 -3.23
C TYR A 114 6.85 -10.41 -2.26
N PHE A 115 5.84 -11.24 -2.28
CA PHE A 115 4.66 -11.05 -1.44
C PHE A 115 4.30 -12.31 -0.66
N VAL A 116 4.05 -12.14 0.63
CA VAL A 116 3.56 -13.19 1.52
C VAL A 116 2.31 -12.68 2.22
N TRP A 117 1.23 -13.43 2.06
CA TRP A 117 -0.07 -13.15 2.68
C TRP A 117 -0.48 -14.30 3.60
N LYS A 118 -0.70 -14.00 4.87
CA LYS A 118 -1.17 -14.93 5.88
C LYS A 118 -2.32 -14.30 6.66
N VAL A 119 -3.41 -14.03 5.95
CA VAL A 119 -4.61 -13.43 6.51
C VAL A 119 -5.81 -14.26 6.11
N GLY A 120 -6.52 -14.79 7.10
CA GLY A 120 -7.75 -15.55 6.90
C GLY A 120 -8.96 -14.63 7.00
N LEU A 121 -9.77 -14.58 5.95
CA LEU A 121 -11.04 -13.87 5.93
C LEU A 121 -12.17 -14.88 5.79
N THR A 122 -13.21 -14.73 6.60
CA THR A 122 -14.34 -15.68 6.68
C THR A 122 -15.59 -15.17 5.98
N MET A 123 -15.68 -13.85 5.75
CA MET A 123 -16.79 -13.24 5.02
C MET A 123 -16.40 -13.06 3.55
N PRO A 124 -17.33 -13.34 2.61
CA PRO A 124 -17.04 -13.20 1.18
C PRO A 124 -16.91 -11.74 0.73
N ARG A 125 -17.50 -10.80 1.48
CA ARG A 125 -17.53 -9.37 1.15
C ARG A 125 -17.41 -8.47 2.36
N LEU A 126 -16.85 -7.28 2.14
CA LEU A 126 -16.89 -6.14 3.05
C LEU A 126 -17.47 -4.93 2.29
N GLY A 127 -18.71 -4.55 2.64
CA GLY A 127 -19.51 -3.70 1.77
C GLY A 127 -19.74 -4.39 0.43
N GLU A 128 -19.44 -3.69 -0.66
CA GLU A 128 -19.54 -4.23 -2.03
C GLU A 128 -18.23 -4.91 -2.52
N TRP A 129 -17.16 -4.89 -1.72
CA TRP A 129 -15.85 -5.38 -2.13
C TRP A 129 -15.63 -6.84 -1.74
N ASP A 130 -15.35 -7.70 -2.72
CA ASP A 130 -15.06 -9.11 -2.50
C ASP A 130 -13.72 -9.28 -1.77
N THR A 131 -13.71 -10.09 -0.70
CA THR A 131 -12.55 -10.22 0.19
C THR A 131 -11.34 -10.85 -0.47
N GLU A 132 -11.51 -11.66 -1.51
CA GLU A 132 -10.39 -12.21 -2.31
C GLU A 132 -9.58 -11.12 -3.02
N LEU A 133 -10.21 -9.98 -3.34
CA LEU A 133 -9.54 -8.87 -4.02
C LEU A 133 -8.62 -8.07 -3.09
N ILE A 134 -8.74 -8.25 -1.78
CA ILE A 134 -7.89 -7.55 -0.80
C ILE A 134 -6.44 -8.04 -0.91
N GLU A 135 -6.24 -9.37 -0.88
CA GLU A 135 -4.92 -9.97 -1.13
C GLU A 135 -4.36 -9.53 -2.48
N HIS A 136 -5.22 -9.49 -3.50
CA HIS A 136 -4.84 -9.11 -4.86
C HIS A 136 -4.33 -7.66 -4.94
N TRP A 137 -4.99 -6.72 -4.22
CA TRP A 137 -4.51 -5.34 -4.12
C TRP A 137 -3.11 -5.27 -3.51
N PHE A 138 -2.88 -5.96 -2.38
CA PHE A 138 -1.57 -5.99 -1.71
C PHE A 138 -0.47 -6.58 -2.60
N HIS A 139 -0.79 -7.66 -3.33
CA HIS A 139 0.12 -8.28 -4.30
C HIS A 139 0.51 -7.30 -5.41
N SER A 140 -0.49 -6.66 -6.02
CA SER A 140 -0.29 -5.70 -7.12
C SER A 140 0.53 -4.50 -6.67
N PHE A 141 0.22 -3.95 -5.49
CA PHE A 141 0.99 -2.87 -4.86
C PHE A 141 2.46 -3.28 -4.62
N ALA A 142 2.70 -4.41 -3.97
CA ALA A 142 4.05 -4.87 -3.64
C ALA A 142 4.89 -5.11 -4.89
N THR A 143 4.28 -5.70 -5.92
CA THR A 143 4.92 -5.98 -7.20
C THR A 143 5.31 -4.68 -7.92
N ALA A 144 4.38 -3.75 -8.05
CA ALA A 144 4.60 -2.48 -8.75
C ALA A 144 5.57 -1.55 -7.99
N ALA A 145 5.53 -1.55 -6.66
CA ALA A 145 6.47 -0.78 -5.82
C ALA A 145 7.87 -1.41 -5.77
N GLY A 146 8.06 -2.64 -6.24
CA GLY A 146 9.33 -3.36 -6.18
C GLY A 146 9.78 -3.68 -4.77
N ILE A 147 8.84 -4.03 -3.88
CA ILE A 147 9.12 -4.32 -2.48
C ILE A 147 8.89 -5.79 -2.13
N THR A 148 9.66 -6.28 -1.17
CA THR A 148 9.31 -7.52 -0.45
C THR A 148 8.35 -7.15 0.67
N LEU A 149 7.16 -7.74 0.70
CA LEU A 149 6.09 -7.42 1.64
C LEU A 149 5.53 -8.69 2.29
N HIS A 150 5.52 -8.73 3.60
CA HIS A 150 4.89 -9.78 4.40
C HIS A 150 3.77 -9.19 5.24
N VAL A 151 2.57 -9.74 5.14
CA VAL A 151 1.40 -9.36 5.94
C VAL A 151 0.85 -10.62 6.61
N GLU A 152 0.70 -10.58 7.93
CA GLU A 152 0.17 -11.69 8.70
C GLU A 152 -0.80 -11.18 9.77
N ASN A 153 -2.03 -11.67 9.74
CA ASN A 153 -2.96 -11.50 10.85
C ASN A 153 -2.71 -12.61 11.87
N LEU A 154 -2.35 -12.22 13.10
CA LEU A 154 -2.01 -13.15 14.16
C LEU A 154 -3.25 -13.73 14.82
N TYR A 155 -4.28 -12.91 15.00
CA TYR A 155 -5.60 -13.26 15.48
C TYR A 155 -6.59 -12.11 15.23
N GLY A 156 -7.87 -12.45 15.23
CA GLY A 156 -8.99 -11.53 15.04
C GLY A 156 -10.24 -12.29 14.62
N SER A 157 -11.41 -11.69 14.78
CA SER A 157 -12.68 -12.31 14.41
C SER A 157 -13.54 -11.43 13.50
N ASN A 158 -13.41 -10.12 13.58
CA ASN A 158 -14.15 -9.18 12.74
C ASN A 158 -13.35 -8.92 11.45
N ASN A 159 -13.88 -9.32 10.28
CA ASN A 159 -13.17 -9.18 9.01
C ASN A 159 -12.86 -7.73 8.63
N HIS A 160 -13.71 -6.75 8.98
CA HIS A 160 -13.42 -5.34 8.80
C HIS A 160 -12.18 -4.93 9.60
N HIS A 161 -12.12 -5.29 10.89
CA HIS A 161 -10.96 -5.00 11.74
C HIS A 161 -9.68 -5.68 11.23
N ILE A 162 -9.80 -6.93 10.76
CA ILE A 162 -8.66 -7.66 10.18
C ILE A 162 -8.10 -6.91 8.99
N VAL A 163 -8.94 -6.55 8.01
CA VAL A 163 -8.48 -5.88 6.79
C VAL A 163 -7.94 -4.49 7.10
N GLU A 164 -8.64 -3.69 7.90
CA GLU A 164 -8.19 -2.35 8.27
C GLU A 164 -6.86 -2.39 9.04
N SER A 165 -6.67 -3.38 9.91
CA SER A 165 -5.39 -3.56 10.61
C SER A 165 -4.25 -3.93 9.67
N CYS A 166 -4.51 -4.63 8.56
CA CYS A 166 -3.51 -4.90 7.51
C CYS A 166 -3.05 -3.59 6.84
N TYR A 167 -3.97 -2.71 6.46
CA TYR A 167 -3.63 -1.42 5.85
C TYR A 167 -2.91 -0.49 6.83
N LYS A 168 -3.34 -0.45 8.11
CA LYS A 168 -2.65 0.31 9.15
C LYS A 168 -1.24 -0.21 9.43
N ALA A 169 -1.05 -1.53 9.46
CA ALA A 169 0.27 -2.15 9.64
C ALA A 169 1.19 -1.84 8.45
N LEU A 170 0.68 -1.98 7.20
CA LEU A 170 1.40 -1.58 5.99
C LEU A 170 1.78 -0.10 6.04
N ALA A 171 0.84 0.78 6.35
CA ALA A 171 1.06 2.22 6.42
C ALA A 171 2.20 2.59 7.38
N ARG A 172 2.19 2.01 8.58
CA ARG A 172 3.21 2.27 9.60
C ARG A 172 4.58 1.68 9.24
N ALA A 173 4.59 0.48 8.65
CA ALA A 173 5.82 -0.13 8.16
C ALA A 173 6.41 0.67 6.99
N LEU A 174 5.56 1.11 6.04
CA LEU A 174 5.97 1.93 4.90
C LEU A 174 6.55 3.28 5.37
N ARG A 175 5.90 3.94 6.34
CA ARG A 175 6.40 5.18 6.94
C ARG A 175 7.83 5.01 7.44
N GLN A 176 8.11 3.96 8.22
CA GLN A 176 9.47 3.69 8.71
C GLN A 176 10.45 3.46 7.55
N ALA A 177 10.08 2.66 6.57
CA ALA A 177 10.97 2.27 5.48
C ALA A 177 11.38 3.43 4.58
N VAL A 178 10.47 4.40 4.36
CA VAL A 178 10.72 5.58 3.51
C VAL A 178 11.39 6.74 4.25
N GLU A 179 11.43 6.71 5.59
CA GLU A 179 12.08 7.76 6.38
C GLU A 179 13.57 7.89 6.01
N ILE A 180 14.05 9.13 5.91
CA ILE A 180 15.47 9.41 5.69
C ILE A 180 16.21 9.27 7.02
N ASP A 181 17.18 8.35 7.08
CA ASP A 181 18.09 8.22 8.21
C ASP A 181 19.17 9.31 8.12
N PRO A 182 19.20 10.28 9.03
CA PRO A 182 20.17 11.39 8.97
C PRO A 182 21.63 10.93 9.06
N ARG A 183 21.89 9.71 9.55
CA ARG A 183 23.23 9.10 9.60
C ARG A 183 23.65 8.48 8.27
N LYS A 184 22.75 8.35 7.30
CA LYS A 184 22.95 7.68 6.00
C LYS A 184 22.45 8.52 4.81
N ALA A 185 22.28 9.84 5.00
CA ALA A 185 21.55 10.71 4.08
C ALA A 185 21.90 10.56 2.59
N ASP A 186 23.16 10.25 2.26
CA ASP A 186 23.63 10.11 0.88
C ASP A 186 23.99 8.67 0.47
N ALA A 187 23.80 7.69 1.37
CA ALA A 187 24.17 6.31 1.10
C ALA A 187 22.99 5.52 0.53
N ILE A 188 23.25 4.64 -0.43
CA ILE A 188 22.30 3.59 -0.78
C ILE A 188 22.38 2.53 0.32
N PRO A 189 21.25 2.17 0.97
CA PRO A 189 21.24 1.26 2.12
C PRO A 189 21.38 -0.21 1.68
N SER A 190 22.47 -0.53 0.98
CA SER A 190 22.78 -1.84 0.44
C SER A 190 24.29 -2.08 0.35
N THR A 191 24.76 -3.23 0.83
CA THR A 191 26.15 -3.65 0.67
C THR A 191 26.56 -3.88 -0.79
N LYS A 192 25.57 -3.99 -1.69
CA LYS A 192 25.79 -4.11 -3.14
C LYS A 192 25.96 -2.76 -3.83
N GLY A 193 25.72 -1.64 -3.13
CA GLY A 193 25.76 -0.30 -3.70
C GLY A 193 24.57 0.04 -4.64
N MET A 194 23.57 -0.83 -4.71
CA MET A 194 22.34 -0.65 -5.51
C MET A 194 21.14 -1.34 -4.86
N LEU A 195 19.92 -0.87 -5.22
CA LEU A 195 18.62 -1.42 -4.85
C LEU A 195 17.68 -1.47 -6.06
#